data_4e9d26a390a1629616808daaf2a1a828
#
_entry.id   4e9d26a390a1629616808daaf2a1a828
#
_cell.length_a   1.000
_cell.length_b   1.000
_cell.length_c   1.000
_cell.angle_alpha   90.00
_cell.angle_beta   90.00
_cell.angle_gamma   90.00
#
_symmetry.space_group_name_H-M   'P 1'
#
loop_
_entity.id
_entity.type
_entity.pdbx_description
1 polymer ?
#
loop_
_entity_poly.entity_id
_entity_poly.type
_entity_poly.pdbx_seq_one_letter_code
_entity_poly.pdbx_strand_id
1 'polypeptide(L)'
;MNDGNCPIAHRKWLDNEICEDEPLYTFSNNKEEIPGHLNMVQYYAGQLIKGLPVSLRGAWLHWVKAAALWHDLGKFSQEFQQHIRNKTFALTSTKIVEQNGGKKVDHSTAGAKHASTHWGTPKAPYGDMLAYIIAGHHAGLPNGPDLFFERFHKKIPDWESYTPADLYSFTEPTPPRLWHEKSHTPDRNLGFAVAMQIRMLFSFLTD
;
A
#
# COMPACT_ATOMS: atom_id res chain seq x y z
N MET A 1 -11.98 -18.89 7.80
CA MET A 1 -12.15 -17.74 8.72
C MET A 1 -13.65 -17.52 8.84
N ASN A 2 -14.17 -17.32 10.05
CA ASN A 2 -15.60 -17.01 10.21
C ASN A 2 -15.87 -15.61 9.65
N ASP A 3 -16.97 -15.47 8.91
CA ASP A 3 -17.38 -14.23 8.20
C ASP A 3 -17.40 -12.94 9.04
N GLY A 4 -17.42 -13.06 10.35
CA GLY A 4 -17.41 -11.91 11.29
C GLY A 4 -16.02 -11.35 11.65
N ASN A 5 -14.93 -11.92 11.16
CA ASN A 5 -13.57 -11.55 11.59
C ASN A 5 -12.63 -11.16 10.43
N CYS A 6 -13.17 -10.91 9.24
CA CYS A 6 -12.38 -10.44 8.11
C CYS A 6 -11.84 -9.02 8.40
N PRO A 7 -10.54 -8.76 8.19
CA PRO A 7 -10.00 -7.40 8.27
C PRO A 7 -10.66 -6.48 7.25
N ILE A 8 -10.97 -5.26 7.69
CA ILE A 8 -11.66 -4.24 6.91
C ILE A 8 -10.64 -3.23 6.36
N ALA A 9 -10.71 -2.94 5.07
CA ALA A 9 -9.93 -1.89 4.42
C ALA A 9 -10.59 -0.52 4.58
N HIS A 10 -11.86 -0.46 4.24
CA HIS A 10 -12.68 0.74 4.28
C HIS A 10 -14.07 0.44 4.80
N ARG A 11 -14.66 1.44 5.46
CA ARG A 11 -16.07 1.43 5.84
C ARG A 11 -16.75 2.59 5.14
N LYS A 12 -17.75 2.28 4.33
CA LYS A 12 -18.51 3.24 3.53
C LYS A 12 -19.90 3.40 4.10
N TRP A 13 -20.44 4.60 4.04
CA TRP A 13 -21.83 4.88 4.34
C TRP A 13 -22.68 4.56 3.09
N LEU A 14 -23.73 3.80 3.32
CA LEU A 14 -24.79 3.60 2.34
C LEU A 14 -26.05 4.34 2.78
N ASP A 15 -26.98 4.55 1.86
CA ASP A 15 -28.30 5.11 2.17
C ASP A 15 -29.00 4.27 3.26
N ASN A 16 -29.77 4.93 4.14
CA ASN A 16 -30.51 4.31 5.24
C ASN A 16 -29.69 3.81 6.44
N GLU A 17 -28.61 4.51 6.80
CA GLU A 17 -27.80 4.23 8.00
C GLU A 17 -27.07 2.88 8.01
N ILE A 18 -26.95 2.24 6.86
CA ILE A 18 -26.20 1.00 6.67
C ILE A 18 -24.74 1.35 6.34
N CYS A 19 -23.81 0.70 6.99
CA CYS A 19 -22.40 0.72 6.61
C CYS A 19 -22.04 -0.52 5.81
N GLU A 20 -21.27 -0.34 4.75
CA GLU A 20 -20.65 -1.42 4.00
C GLU A 20 -19.17 -1.47 4.33
N ASP A 21 -18.69 -2.65 4.70
CA ASP A 21 -17.29 -2.91 4.98
C ASP A 21 -16.61 -3.57 3.77
N GLU A 22 -15.61 -2.88 3.22
CA GLU A 22 -14.77 -3.45 2.17
C GLU A 22 -13.70 -4.34 2.81
N PRO A 23 -13.60 -5.62 2.43
CA PRO A 23 -12.55 -6.51 2.93
C PRO A 23 -11.15 -6.00 2.57
N LEU A 24 -10.19 -6.13 3.49
CA LEU A 24 -8.79 -5.76 3.21
C LEU A 24 -8.11 -6.75 2.26
N TYR A 25 -8.48 -8.01 2.36
CA TYR A 25 -7.86 -9.12 1.65
C TYR A 25 -8.92 -10.06 1.08
N THR A 26 -8.68 -10.62 -0.12
CA THR A 26 -9.57 -11.57 -0.75
C THR A 26 -9.72 -12.83 0.11
N PHE A 27 -10.93 -13.22 0.38
CA PHE A 27 -11.22 -14.46 1.08
C PHE A 27 -12.35 -15.23 0.37
N SER A 28 -12.32 -16.54 0.55
CA SER A 28 -13.39 -17.39 0.06
C SER A 28 -14.33 -17.75 1.21
N ASN A 29 -15.59 -17.54 1.00
CA ASN A 29 -16.62 -18.16 1.81
C ASN A 29 -17.10 -19.46 1.11
N ASN A 30 -18.00 -20.21 1.74
CA ASN A 30 -18.49 -21.49 1.20
C ASN A 30 -19.27 -21.39 -0.13
N LYS A 31 -19.45 -20.20 -0.68
CA LYS A 31 -20.28 -19.93 -1.86
C LYS A 31 -19.52 -19.19 -2.96
N GLU A 32 -18.68 -18.25 -2.60
CA GLU A 32 -18.01 -17.36 -3.55
C GLU A 32 -16.69 -16.83 -3.01
N GLU A 33 -15.85 -16.34 -3.92
CA GLU A 33 -14.67 -15.59 -3.61
C GLU A 33 -15.03 -14.10 -3.53
N ILE A 34 -14.76 -13.48 -2.37
CA ILE A 34 -15.02 -12.08 -2.14
C ILE A 34 -13.69 -11.32 -2.30
N PRO A 35 -13.57 -10.46 -3.34
CA PRO A 35 -12.35 -9.74 -3.60
C PRO A 35 -12.07 -8.72 -2.51
N GLY A 36 -10.81 -8.67 -2.04
CA GLY A 36 -10.36 -7.69 -1.07
C GLY A 36 -9.64 -6.50 -1.69
N HIS A 37 -9.58 -5.42 -0.96
CA HIS A 37 -8.96 -4.15 -1.37
C HIS A 37 -7.55 -4.33 -1.98
N LEU A 38 -6.64 -5.01 -1.27
CA LEU A 38 -5.27 -5.21 -1.75
C LEU A 38 -5.20 -5.93 -3.09
N ASN A 39 -6.05 -6.94 -3.30
CA ASN A 39 -6.10 -7.70 -4.54
C ASN A 39 -6.71 -6.86 -5.68
N MET A 40 -7.70 -6.02 -5.37
CA MET A 40 -8.30 -5.11 -6.34
C MET A 40 -7.32 -4.02 -6.77
N VAL A 41 -6.59 -3.42 -5.84
CA VAL A 41 -5.52 -2.44 -6.15
C VAL A 41 -4.45 -3.09 -7.04
N GLN A 42 -4.02 -4.31 -6.70
CA GLN A 42 -3.06 -5.07 -7.52
C GLN A 42 -3.59 -5.33 -8.94
N TYR A 43 -4.86 -5.70 -9.06
CA TYR A 43 -5.49 -5.94 -10.36
C TYR A 43 -5.53 -4.67 -11.21
N TYR A 44 -6.06 -3.55 -10.70
CA TYR A 44 -6.18 -2.30 -11.45
C TYR A 44 -4.82 -1.72 -11.81
N ALA A 45 -3.88 -1.68 -10.89
CA ALA A 45 -2.53 -1.24 -11.17
C ALA A 45 -1.85 -2.10 -12.24
N GLY A 46 -2.11 -3.42 -12.25
CA GLY A 46 -1.69 -4.33 -13.31
C GLY A 46 -2.33 -4.03 -14.67
N GLN A 47 -3.59 -3.54 -14.72
CA GLN A 47 -4.22 -3.09 -15.98
C GLN A 47 -3.54 -1.83 -16.53
N LEU A 48 -3.22 -0.85 -15.66
CA LEU A 48 -2.55 0.38 -16.09
C LEU A 48 -1.19 0.10 -16.73
N ILE A 49 -0.43 -0.87 -16.24
CA ILE A 49 0.85 -1.30 -16.82
C ILE A 49 0.72 -1.79 -18.27
N LYS A 50 -0.44 -2.28 -18.70
CA LYS A 50 -0.66 -2.70 -20.08
C LYS A 50 -0.45 -1.56 -21.11
N GLY A 51 -0.53 -0.31 -20.67
CA GLY A 51 -0.17 0.85 -21.48
C GLY A 51 1.33 1.02 -21.74
N LEU A 52 2.20 0.36 -20.98
CA LEU A 52 3.65 0.45 -21.15
C LEU A 52 4.14 -0.42 -22.34
N PRO A 53 5.32 -0.12 -22.91
CA PRO A 53 5.99 -0.99 -23.86
C PRO A 53 6.16 -2.41 -23.32
N VAL A 54 5.96 -3.43 -24.16
CA VAL A 54 5.98 -4.86 -23.77
C VAL A 54 7.26 -5.23 -23.02
N SER A 55 8.41 -4.70 -23.44
CA SER A 55 9.72 -4.96 -22.83
C SER A 55 9.85 -4.47 -21.38
N LEU A 56 8.98 -3.56 -20.95
CA LEU A 56 9.02 -2.99 -19.59
C LEU A 56 7.97 -3.63 -18.67
N ARG A 57 6.89 -4.20 -19.22
CA ARG A 57 5.73 -4.66 -18.45
C ARG A 57 6.08 -5.64 -17.32
N GLY A 58 6.94 -6.60 -17.60
CA GLY A 58 7.32 -7.62 -16.60
C GLY A 58 7.99 -7.01 -15.37
N ALA A 59 8.98 -6.14 -15.59
CA ALA A 59 9.68 -5.46 -14.49
C ALA A 59 8.74 -4.53 -13.68
N TRP A 60 7.93 -3.75 -14.41
CA TRP A 60 6.98 -2.83 -13.76
C TRP A 60 5.89 -3.56 -12.98
N LEU A 61 5.38 -4.67 -13.51
CA LEU A 61 4.38 -5.49 -12.81
C LEU A 61 4.88 -5.97 -11.45
N HIS A 62 6.15 -6.31 -11.36
CA HIS A 62 6.81 -6.72 -10.13
C HIS A 62 6.73 -5.64 -9.04
N TRP A 63 7.15 -4.43 -9.40
CA TRP A 63 7.13 -3.28 -8.51
C TRP A 63 5.72 -2.91 -8.06
N VAL A 64 4.80 -2.87 -9.01
CA VAL A 64 3.41 -2.51 -8.74
C VAL A 64 2.72 -3.55 -7.87
N LYS A 65 3.02 -4.84 -8.08
CA LYS A 65 2.49 -5.90 -7.24
C LYS A 65 2.92 -5.75 -5.79
N ALA A 66 4.19 -5.50 -5.54
CA ALA A 66 4.69 -5.26 -4.19
C ALA A 66 4.08 -3.99 -3.58
N ALA A 67 4.02 -2.88 -4.34
CA ALA A 67 3.38 -1.65 -3.88
C ALA A 67 1.93 -1.90 -3.46
N ALA A 68 1.16 -2.57 -4.33
CA ALA A 68 -0.25 -2.86 -4.09
C ALA A 68 -0.49 -3.79 -2.89
N LEU A 69 0.36 -4.79 -2.68
CA LEU A 69 0.20 -5.70 -1.55
C LEU A 69 0.66 -5.11 -0.22
N TRP A 70 1.63 -4.20 -0.24
CA TRP A 70 2.26 -3.72 0.99
C TRP A 70 1.77 -2.33 1.45
N HIS A 71 1.06 -1.55 0.59
CA HIS A 71 0.70 -0.18 0.95
C HIS A 71 -0.13 -0.06 2.24
N ASP A 72 -0.96 -1.04 2.50
CA ASP A 72 -1.94 -1.05 3.58
C ASP A 72 -1.69 -2.15 4.64
N LEU A 73 -0.48 -2.70 4.74
CA LEU A 73 -0.16 -3.74 5.73
C LEU A 73 -0.52 -3.34 7.16
N GLY A 74 -0.35 -2.08 7.53
CA GLY A 74 -0.72 -1.61 8.86
C GLY A 74 -2.21 -1.70 9.17
N LYS A 75 -3.08 -1.85 8.17
CA LYS A 75 -4.51 -2.08 8.38
C LYS A 75 -4.82 -3.45 9.00
N PHE A 76 -3.89 -4.42 8.94
CA PHE A 76 -4.06 -5.69 9.64
C PHE A 76 -3.94 -5.58 11.16
N SER A 77 -3.36 -4.50 11.71
CA SER A 77 -3.23 -4.32 13.16
C SER A 77 -4.58 -4.26 13.87
N GLN A 78 -4.63 -4.77 15.10
CA GLN A 78 -5.85 -4.74 15.91
C GLN A 78 -6.30 -3.30 16.16
N GLU A 79 -5.39 -2.39 16.41
CA GLU A 79 -5.68 -0.98 16.66
C GLU A 79 -6.37 -0.33 15.45
N PHE A 80 -5.90 -0.61 14.24
CA PHE A 80 -6.57 -0.10 13.04
C PHE A 80 -7.95 -0.74 12.88
N GLN A 81 -8.09 -2.04 13.08
CA GLN A 81 -9.35 -2.74 12.95
C GLN A 81 -10.38 -2.29 13.99
N GLN A 82 -9.96 -2.00 15.22
CA GLN A 82 -10.83 -1.38 16.23
C GLN A 82 -11.22 0.03 15.83
N HIS A 83 -10.26 0.85 15.38
CA HIS A 83 -10.52 2.20 14.92
C HIS A 83 -11.57 2.24 13.81
N ILE A 84 -11.43 1.41 12.77
CA ILE A 84 -12.35 1.44 11.62
C ILE A 84 -13.75 0.88 11.98
N ARG A 85 -13.83 -0.13 12.83
CA ARG A 85 -15.12 -0.68 13.30
C ARG A 85 -15.87 0.30 14.22
N ASN A 86 -15.17 1.15 14.94
CA ASN A 86 -15.75 2.16 15.79
C ASN A 86 -16.19 3.42 15.03
N LYS A 87 -15.84 3.56 13.74
CA LYS A 87 -16.32 4.67 12.94
C LYS A 87 -17.83 4.60 12.78
N THR A 88 -18.47 5.72 13.07
CA THR A 88 -19.89 5.95 12.81
C THR A 88 -20.03 7.17 11.90
N PHE A 89 -21.17 7.27 11.25
CA PHE A 89 -21.47 8.36 10.36
C PHE A 89 -22.77 9.03 10.79
N ALA A 90 -22.86 10.32 10.64
CA ALA A 90 -24.08 11.07 10.85
C ALA A 90 -24.42 11.88 9.60
N LEU A 91 -25.67 11.82 9.19
CA LEU A 91 -26.21 12.67 8.15
C LEU A 91 -26.48 14.05 8.75
N THR A 92 -25.76 15.08 8.26
CA THR A 92 -26.09 16.47 8.52
C THR A 92 -27.01 16.98 7.41
N SER A 93 -27.56 18.19 7.57
CA SER A 93 -28.48 18.77 6.57
C SER A 93 -27.92 18.84 5.14
N THR A 94 -26.60 18.73 4.96
CA THR A 94 -25.95 18.90 3.65
C THR A 94 -24.93 17.84 3.30
N LYS A 95 -24.45 17.02 4.26
CA LYS A 95 -23.42 16.00 4.00
C LYS A 95 -23.32 14.97 5.12
N ILE A 96 -22.78 13.81 4.74
CA ILE A 96 -22.40 12.76 5.68
C ILE A 96 -21.09 13.14 6.36
N VAL A 97 -21.07 13.07 7.70
CA VAL A 97 -19.88 13.38 8.49
C VAL A 97 -19.48 12.15 9.31
N GLU A 98 -18.21 11.80 9.23
CA GLU A 98 -17.62 10.74 10.05
C GLU A 98 -17.60 11.18 11.52
N GLN A 99 -18.05 10.30 12.42
CA GLN A 99 -18.06 10.49 13.86
C GLN A 99 -17.34 9.33 14.55
N ASN A 100 -16.91 9.56 15.80
CA ASN A 100 -16.33 8.52 16.67
C ASN A 100 -15.10 7.78 16.11
N GLY A 101 -14.43 8.31 15.08
CA GLY A 101 -13.22 7.72 14.51
C GLY A 101 -12.02 7.71 15.48
N GLY A 102 -12.09 8.47 16.59
CA GLY A 102 -10.98 8.56 17.52
C GLY A 102 -9.68 9.10 16.87
N LYS A 103 -8.53 8.78 17.49
CA LYS A 103 -7.23 9.16 16.94
C LYS A 103 -6.93 8.32 15.67
N LYS A 104 -6.56 8.99 14.58
CA LYS A 104 -6.16 8.31 13.34
C LYS A 104 -4.98 7.38 13.59
N VAL A 105 -5.11 6.13 13.16
CA VAL A 105 -4.03 5.12 13.23
C VAL A 105 -3.22 5.18 11.95
N ASP A 106 -1.90 5.33 12.09
CA ASP A 106 -0.97 5.30 10.94
C ASP A 106 -0.82 3.85 10.45
N HIS A 107 -1.28 3.58 9.25
CA HIS A 107 -1.20 2.25 8.62
C HIS A 107 -0.20 2.18 7.48
N SER A 108 0.10 3.30 6.82
CA SER A 108 1.01 3.31 5.66
C SER A 108 2.49 3.19 6.06
N THR A 109 2.87 3.59 7.27
CA THR A 109 4.24 3.44 7.76
C THR A 109 4.65 1.98 7.92
N ALA A 110 3.74 1.07 8.23
CA ALA A 110 4.02 -0.36 8.36
C ALA A 110 4.53 -0.94 7.04
N GLY A 111 3.78 -0.78 5.96
CA GLY A 111 4.20 -1.24 4.63
C GLY A 111 5.47 -0.56 4.12
N ALA A 112 5.65 0.73 4.41
CA ALA A 112 6.86 1.46 4.03
C ALA A 112 8.11 0.89 4.75
N LYS A 113 8.04 0.64 6.06
CA LYS A 113 9.11 -0.02 6.82
C LYS A 113 9.40 -1.42 6.30
N HIS A 114 8.35 -2.20 6.03
CA HIS A 114 8.48 -3.53 5.48
C HIS A 114 9.23 -3.49 4.14
N ALA A 115 8.85 -2.63 3.21
CA ALA A 115 9.49 -2.47 1.91
C ALA A 115 10.97 -2.10 2.04
N SER A 116 11.29 -1.11 2.88
CA SER A 116 12.67 -0.67 3.11
C SER A 116 13.55 -1.79 3.68
N THR A 117 12.99 -2.63 4.57
CA THR A 117 13.73 -3.77 5.15
C THR A 117 13.85 -4.92 4.17
N HIS A 118 12.75 -5.27 3.48
CA HIS A 118 12.68 -6.47 2.65
C HIS A 118 13.50 -6.36 1.35
N TRP A 119 13.41 -5.21 0.67
CA TRP A 119 14.16 -4.92 -0.55
C TRP A 119 15.34 -3.96 -0.33
N GLY A 120 15.58 -3.57 0.93
CA GLY A 120 16.71 -2.73 1.30
C GLY A 120 18.02 -3.51 1.20
N THR A 121 18.93 -3.03 0.38
CA THR A 121 20.30 -3.51 0.36
C THR A 121 21.26 -2.31 0.36
N PRO A 122 22.47 -2.43 0.91
CA PRO A 122 23.45 -1.33 0.89
C PRO A 122 23.83 -0.84 -0.51
N LYS A 123 23.54 -1.64 -1.53
CA LYS A 123 23.94 -1.35 -2.94
C LYS A 123 22.78 -0.92 -3.83
N ALA A 124 21.54 -1.05 -3.37
CA ALA A 124 20.38 -0.77 -4.21
C ALA A 124 19.20 -0.28 -3.35
N PRO A 125 18.77 0.96 -3.53
CA PRO A 125 17.74 1.60 -2.69
C PRO A 125 16.31 1.21 -3.10
N TYR A 126 16.10 0.00 -3.59
CA TYR A 126 14.79 -0.43 -4.11
C TYR A 126 13.71 -0.42 -3.03
N GLY A 127 14.05 -0.92 -1.84
CA GLY A 127 13.14 -0.89 -0.70
C GLY A 127 12.79 0.53 -0.27
N ASP A 128 13.76 1.43 -0.29
CA ASP A 128 13.54 2.83 0.06
C ASP A 128 12.69 3.55 -0.99
N MET A 129 12.90 3.28 -2.29
CA MET A 129 12.04 3.80 -3.35
C MET A 129 10.59 3.37 -3.16
N LEU A 130 10.36 2.09 -2.86
CA LEU A 130 9.03 1.56 -2.61
C LEU A 130 8.43 2.13 -1.33
N ALA A 131 9.24 2.32 -0.30
CA ALA A 131 8.83 2.94 0.96
C ALA A 131 8.30 4.37 0.76
N TYR A 132 8.92 5.16 -0.12
CA TYR A 132 8.42 6.49 -0.48
C TYR A 132 7.03 6.44 -1.09
N ILE A 133 6.81 5.51 -2.02
CA ILE A 133 5.54 5.33 -2.72
C ILE A 133 4.45 4.93 -1.72
N ILE A 134 4.74 3.92 -0.90
CA ILE A 134 3.81 3.40 0.10
C ILE A 134 3.51 4.44 1.18
N ALA A 135 4.53 5.12 1.70
CA ALA A 135 4.31 6.13 2.73
C ALA A 135 3.46 7.31 2.25
N GLY A 136 3.50 7.58 0.95
CA GLY A 136 2.87 8.75 0.33
C GLY A 136 1.43 8.54 -0.16
N HIS A 137 0.93 7.30 -0.27
CA HIS A 137 -0.29 7.00 -1.03
C HIS A 137 -1.55 7.76 -0.57
N HIS A 138 -1.62 8.25 0.66
CA HIS A 138 -2.72 9.09 1.15
C HIS A 138 -2.41 10.59 1.20
N ALA A 139 -1.16 10.98 1.29
CA ALA A 139 -0.79 12.36 1.63
C ALA A 139 0.16 13.01 0.60
N GLY A 140 0.50 12.29 -0.46
CA GLY A 140 1.55 12.68 -1.40
C GLY A 140 2.93 12.19 -0.96
N LEU A 141 3.86 12.18 -1.91
CA LEU A 141 5.23 11.71 -1.67
C LEU A 141 5.90 12.53 -0.56
N PRO A 142 6.36 11.87 0.52
CA PRO A 142 7.05 12.56 1.60
C PRO A 142 8.42 13.06 1.15
N ASN A 143 9.04 13.97 1.90
CA ASN A 143 10.46 14.21 1.73
C ASN A 143 11.29 13.16 2.49
N GLY A 144 12.57 12.99 2.11
CA GLY A 144 13.43 11.95 2.68
C GLY A 144 13.64 12.07 4.19
N PRO A 145 13.98 13.23 4.72
CA PRO A 145 14.15 13.42 6.15
C PRO A 145 12.92 13.04 6.95
N ASP A 146 11.72 13.49 6.54
CA ASP A 146 10.47 13.21 7.27
C ASP A 146 10.15 11.71 7.26
N LEU A 147 10.43 11.01 6.15
CA LEU A 147 10.19 9.57 6.08
C LEU A 147 11.17 8.80 6.98
N PHE A 148 12.48 8.98 6.77
CA PHE A 148 13.48 8.13 7.40
C PHE A 148 13.79 8.53 8.83
N PHE A 149 13.83 9.83 9.14
CA PHE A 149 14.17 10.30 10.49
C PHE A 149 12.97 10.46 11.42
N GLU A 150 11.78 10.71 10.89
CA GLU A 150 10.61 10.89 11.74
C GLU A 150 9.68 9.69 11.70
N ARG A 151 9.18 9.30 10.52
CA ARG A 151 8.16 8.24 10.43
C ARG A 151 8.70 6.86 10.77
N PHE A 152 9.91 6.53 10.32
CA PHE A 152 10.51 5.21 10.60
C PHE A 152 10.91 5.01 12.06
N HIS A 153 11.12 6.08 12.82
CA HIS A 153 11.38 5.98 14.27
C HIS A 153 10.10 5.85 15.11
N LYS A 154 8.93 6.11 14.54
CA LYS A 154 7.67 5.93 15.28
C LYS A 154 7.42 4.45 15.57
N LYS A 155 6.92 4.18 16.78
CA LYS A 155 6.35 2.89 17.11
C LYS A 155 5.06 2.72 16.29
N ILE A 156 4.96 1.63 15.57
CA ILE A 156 3.76 1.22 14.84
C ILE A 156 3.10 0.04 15.56
N PRO A 157 1.77 -0.11 15.43
CA PRO A 157 1.07 -1.28 15.93
C PRO A 157 1.59 -2.59 15.31
N ASP A 158 1.43 -3.69 16.02
CA ASP A 158 1.71 -5.02 15.48
C ASP A 158 0.70 -5.36 14.38
N TRP A 159 1.19 -5.53 13.18
CA TRP A 159 0.42 -5.93 12.01
C TRP A 159 0.84 -7.31 11.50
N GLU A 160 2.09 -7.73 11.75
CA GLU A 160 2.67 -8.97 11.22
C GLU A 160 1.94 -10.20 11.74
N SER A 161 1.62 -10.22 13.04
CA SER A 161 0.92 -11.32 13.69
C SER A 161 -0.50 -11.57 13.12
N TYR A 162 -1.06 -10.62 12.41
CA TYR A 162 -2.43 -10.68 11.88
C TYR A 162 -2.49 -10.71 10.35
N THR A 163 -1.36 -10.58 9.67
CA THR A 163 -1.27 -10.57 8.22
C THR A 163 -1.04 -11.98 7.68
N PRO A 164 -1.80 -12.41 6.65
CA PRO A 164 -1.47 -13.64 5.93
C PRO A 164 -0.05 -13.63 5.40
N ALA A 165 0.71 -14.70 5.63
CA ALA A 165 2.14 -14.76 5.32
C ALA A 165 2.45 -14.55 3.83
N ASP A 166 1.59 -14.97 2.93
CA ASP A 166 1.72 -14.80 1.48
C ASP A 166 1.63 -13.33 1.01
N LEU A 167 1.06 -12.43 1.83
CA LEU A 167 0.98 -11.01 1.51
C LEU A 167 2.27 -10.25 1.78
N TYR A 168 2.98 -10.58 2.83
CA TYR A 168 4.21 -9.87 3.18
C TYR A 168 5.49 -10.64 2.87
N SER A 169 5.42 -11.95 2.72
CA SER A 169 6.53 -12.80 2.29
C SER A 169 6.66 -12.90 0.76
N PHE A 170 6.39 -11.80 0.06
CA PHE A 170 6.54 -11.74 -1.39
C PHE A 170 7.95 -12.21 -1.78
N THR A 171 8.02 -13.34 -2.50
CA THR A 171 9.22 -14.18 -2.58
C THR A 171 10.28 -13.72 -3.57
N GLU A 172 10.06 -12.62 -4.27
CA GLU A 172 11.07 -12.13 -5.21
C GLU A 172 12.21 -11.45 -4.45
N PRO A 173 13.40 -12.05 -4.41
CA PRO A 173 14.50 -11.58 -3.56
C PRO A 173 15.07 -10.23 -3.99
N THR A 174 14.90 -9.87 -5.26
CA THR A 174 15.42 -8.61 -5.81
C THR A 174 14.50 -8.15 -6.94
N PRO A 175 13.91 -6.95 -6.84
CA PRO A 175 13.09 -6.44 -7.92
C PRO A 175 13.95 -6.15 -9.14
N PRO A 176 13.41 -6.36 -10.35
CA PRO A 176 14.13 -6.04 -11.57
C PRO A 176 14.42 -4.54 -11.65
N ARG A 177 15.58 -4.18 -12.14
CA ARG A 177 15.94 -2.78 -12.37
C ARG A 177 15.01 -2.19 -13.44
N LEU A 178 14.49 -1.01 -13.15
CA LEU A 178 13.66 -0.24 -14.09
C LEU A 178 14.47 0.70 -14.97
N TRP A 179 15.77 0.83 -14.72
CA TRP A 179 16.70 1.66 -15.50
C TRP A 179 17.93 0.86 -15.91
N HIS A 180 18.52 1.22 -17.02
CA HIS A 180 19.77 0.64 -17.51
C HIS A 180 20.96 1.56 -17.17
N GLU A 181 21.91 1.04 -16.40
CA GLU A 181 23.22 1.66 -16.28
C GLU A 181 24.02 1.37 -17.58
N LYS A 182 24.09 2.32 -18.49
CA LYS A 182 24.85 2.18 -19.75
C LYS A 182 26.25 2.80 -19.71
N SER A 183 26.68 3.44 -18.64
CA SER A 183 27.99 4.10 -18.64
C SER A 183 28.69 4.04 -17.29
N HIS A 184 30.01 3.92 -17.33
CA HIS A 184 30.91 4.07 -16.19
C HIS A 184 31.04 5.53 -15.71
N THR A 185 30.34 6.47 -16.33
CA THR A 185 30.26 7.86 -15.86
C THR A 185 29.00 8.02 -15.00
N PRO A 186 29.08 8.80 -13.91
CA PRO A 186 27.90 9.11 -13.11
C PRO A 186 26.83 9.70 -14.03
N ASP A 187 25.79 8.95 -14.29
CA ASP A 187 24.70 9.40 -15.17
C ASP A 187 23.97 10.55 -14.47
N ARG A 188 24.19 11.78 -14.98
CA ARG A 188 23.50 12.98 -14.50
C ARG A 188 21.97 12.84 -14.56
N ASN A 189 21.49 11.90 -15.37
CA ASN A 189 20.06 11.64 -15.55
C ASN A 189 19.53 10.55 -14.59
N LEU A 190 20.39 9.84 -13.86
CA LEU A 190 19.94 8.74 -12.97
C LEU A 190 18.96 9.25 -11.92
N GLY A 191 19.25 10.37 -11.29
CA GLY A 191 18.35 10.98 -10.30
C GLY A 191 16.98 11.34 -10.90
N PHE A 192 16.96 11.87 -12.11
CA PHE A 192 15.72 12.14 -12.83
C PHE A 192 14.95 10.85 -13.17
N ALA A 193 15.63 9.83 -13.67
CA ALA A 193 15.02 8.56 -14.01
C ALA A 193 14.40 7.88 -12.77
N VAL A 194 15.10 7.86 -11.64
CA VAL A 194 14.60 7.34 -10.37
C VAL A 194 13.38 8.15 -9.88
N ALA A 195 13.46 9.48 -9.91
CA ALA A 195 12.34 10.33 -9.49
C ALA A 195 11.11 10.15 -10.39
N MET A 196 11.31 9.97 -11.69
CA MET A 196 10.23 9.68 -12.65
C MET A 196 9.57 8.33 -12.36
N GLN A 197 10.37 7.30 -12.09
CA GLN A 197 9.86 5.97 -11.76
C GLN A 197 9.06 5.97 -10.47
N ILE A 198 9.54 6.65 -9.42
CA ILE A 198 8.80 6.79 -8.17
C ILE A 198 7.44 7.43 -8.42
N ARG A 199 7.38 8.52 -9.21
CA ARG A 199 6.12 9.19 -9.52
C ARG A 199 5.17 8.33 -10.34
N MET A 200 5.68 7.60 -11.33
CA MET A 200 4.85 6.68 -12.13
C MET A 200 4.30 5.54 -11.28
N LEU A 201 5.13 4.91 -10.45
CA LEU A 201 4.67 3.85 -9.53
C LEU A 201 3.67 4.39 -8.52
N PHE A 202 3.88 5.60 -8.02
CA PHE A 202 2.95 6.27 -7.12
C PHE A 202 1.58 6.48 -7.78
N SER A 203 1.55 6.95 -9.04
CA SER A 203 0.27 7.13 -9.74
C SER A 203 -0.49 5.82 -9.93
N PHE A 204 0.21 4.70 -10.18
CA PHE A 204 -0.45 3.38 -10.27
C PHE A 204 -1.05 2.89 -8.97
N LEU A 205 -0.62 3.42 -7.84
CA LEU A 205 -1.12 3.05 -6.52
C LEU A 205 -2.27 3.94 -6.05
N THR A 206 -2.33 5.19 -6.50
CA THR A 206 -3.27 6.21 -5.99
C THR A 206 -4.47 6.47 -6.89
N ASP A 207 -4.45 6.02 -8.13
CA ASP A 207 -5.56 6.13 -9.08
C ASP A 207 -6.53 4.93 -8.91
#